data_dd77c0d740669d68b6b776ff7c1f4a30
#
_entry.id   dd77c0d740669d68b6b776ff7c1f4a30
#
_cell.length_a   1.000
_cell.length_b   1.000
_cell.length_c   1.000
_cell.angle_alpha   90.00
_cell.angle_beta   90.00
_cell.angle_gamma   90.00
#
_symmetry.space_group_name_H-M   'P 1'
#
loop_
_entity.id
_entity.type
_entity.pdbx_description
1 polymer ?
#
loop_
_entity_poly.entity_id
_entity_poly.type
_entity_poly.pdbx_seq_one_letter_code
_entity_poly.pdbx_strand_id
1 'polypeptide(L)'
;VERDVVNYEKTKENCGDVNNVEFINSDVYDVNFKIPDVDVVHVDAGHTFEEVVFDIDRLSKQLNNPTFIFDDYGHEGRTVRDAINSKLSDGTIKLITHIGEDKGFVAGNGKTFIGREGVICGV
;
A
#
# COMPACT_ATOMS: atom_id res chain seq x y z
N VAL A 1 -1.55 -10.31 -3.72
CA VAL A 1 -2.13 -10.19 -5.09
C VAL A 1 -1.05 -9.66 -6.02
N GLU A 2 -0.91 -10.25 -7.21
CA GLU A 2 0.08 -9.86 -8.23
C GLU A 2 -0.57 -9.97 -9.61
N ARG A 3 -0.45 -8.94 -10.43
CA ARG A 3 -1.03 -8.92 -11.77
C ARG A 3 -0.11 -9.52 -12.84
N ASP A 4 1.19 -9.37 -12.68
CA ASP A 4 2.17 -9.93 -13.61
C ASP A 4 2.32 -11.43 -13.38
N VAL A 5 2.02 -12.23 -14.41
CA VAL A 5 2.04 -13.70 -14.33
C VAL A 5 3.43 -14.24 -14.01
N VAL A 6 4.49 -13.62 -14.52
CA VAL A 6 5.87 -14.09 -14.28
C VAL A 6 6.27 -13.86 -12.83
N ASN A 7 5.95 -12.68 -12.29
CA ASN A 7 6.21 -12.36 -10.88
C ASN A 7 5.35 -13.22 -9.95
N TYR A 8 4.09 -13.46 -10.31
CA TYR A 8 3.20 -14.35 -9.58
C TYR A 8 3.77 -15.78 -9.45
N GLU A 9 4.21 -16.38 -10.56
CA GLU A 9 4.80 -17.73 -10.52
C GLU A 9 6.10 -17.76 -9.73
N LYS A 10 6.99 -16.78 -9.90
CA LYS A 10 8.21 -16.66 -9.08
C LYS A 10 7.92 -16.53 -7.59
N THR A 11 6.90 -15.76 -7.23
CA THR A 11 6.52 -15.59 -5.82
C THR A 11 6.05 -16.92 -5.24
N LYS A 12 5.25 -17.67 -5.97
CA LYS A 12 4.83 -19.02 -5.55
C LYS A 12 6.01 -19.97 -5.38
N GLU A 13 6.93 -20.00 -6.34
CA GLU A 13 8.15 -20.80 -6.25
C GLU A 13 8.99 -20.43 -5.02
N ASN A 14 9.18 -19.14 -4.77
CA ASN A 14 9.98 -18.66 -3.64
C ASN A 14 9.34 -18.94 -2.27
N CYS A 15 8.00 -18.90 -2.19
CA CYS A 15 7.29 -19.24 -0.95
C CYS A 15 7.21 -20.75 -0.69
N GLY A 16 7.43 -21.60 -1.72
CA GLY A 16 7.40 -23.04 -1.58
C GLY A 16 6.05 -23.58 -1.10
N ASP A 17 6.08 -24.61 -0.27
CA ASP A 17 4.88 -25.30 0.24
C ASP A 17 4.25 -24.64 1.47
N VAL A 18 4.21 -23.30 1.50
CA VAL A 18 3.56 -22.55 2.60
C VAL A 18 2.04 -22.73 2.49
N ASN A 19 1.42 -23.29 3.51
CA ASN A 19 0.00 -23.67 3.50
C ASN A 19 -0.94 -22.59 4.07
N ASN A 20 -0.40 -21.46 4.56
CA ASN A 20 -1.13 -20.34 5.14
C ASN A 20 -1.06 -19.08 4.26
N VAL A 21 -0.69 -19.23 3.00
CA VAL A 21 -0.63 -18.12 2.01
C VAL A 21 -1.51 -18.47 0.82
N GLU A 22 -2.39 -17.55 0.47
CA GLU A 22 -3.16 -17.58 -0.77
C GLU A 22 -2.53 -16.64 -1.80
N PHE A 23 -2.25 -17.17 -2.98
CA PHE A 23 -1.71 -16.40 -4.10
C PHE A 23 -2.82 -16.08 -5.09
N ILE A 24 -3.01 -14.80 -5.38
CA ILE A 24 -4.04 -14.34 -6.31
C ILE A 24 -3.37 -13.61 -7.46
N ASN A 25 -3.50 -14.16 -8.68
CA ASN A 25 -3.08 -13.48 -9.90
C ASN A 25 -4.24 -12.64 -10.43
N SER A 26 -4.22 -11.36 -10.14
CA SER A 26 -5.25 -10.40 -10.56
C SER A 26 -4.72 -8.98 -10.55
N ASP A 27 -5.33 -8.13 -11.35
CA ASP A 27 -5.13 -6.69 -11.27
C ASP A 27 -6.05 -6.11 -10.18
N VAL A 28 -5.48 -5.47 -9.18
CA VAL A 28 -6.24 -4.85 -8.09
C VAL A 28 -7.09 -3.66 -8.58
N TYR A 29 -6.79 -3.11 -9.74
CA TYR A 29 -7.58 -2.03 -10.36
C TYR A 29 -8.74 -2.56 -11.23
N ASP A 30 -8.84 -3.88 -11.45
CA ASP A 30 -10.04 -4.46 -12.09
C ASP A 30 -11.26 -4.25 -11.19
N VAL A 31 -12.30 -3.63 -11.74
CA VAL A 31 -13.55 -3.37 -11.03
C VAL A 31 -14.28 -4.63 -10.57
N ASN A 32 -14.01 -5.77 -11.21
CA ASN A 32 -14.59 -7.05 -10.85
C ASN A 32 -13.77 -7.80 -9.78
N PHE A 33 -12.56 -7.35 -9.49
CA PHE A 33 -11.74 -7.96 -8.45
C PHE A 33 -12.39 -7.73 -7.09
N LYS A 34 -12.74 -8.83 -6.42
CA LYS A 34 -13.27 -8.79 -5.06
C LYS A 34 -12.13 -8.94 -4.07
N ILE A 35 -11.95 -7.94 -3.25
CA ILE A 35 -10.96 -7.96 -2.18
C ILE A 35 -11.46 -8.94 -1.11
N PRO A 36 -10.66 -9.93 -0.70
CA PRO A 36 -10.99 -10.81 0.41
C PRO A 36 -11.27 -10.01 1.69
N ASP A 37 -12.16 -10.48 2.56
CA ASP A 37 -12.39 -9.86 3.86
C ASP A 37 -11.16 -10.12 4.76
N VAL A 38 -10.47 -9.05 5.12
CA VAL A 38 -9.22 -9.08 5.88
C VAL A 38 -9.17 -7.94 6.89
N ASP A 39 -8.48 -8.16 8.00
CA ASP A 39 -8.33 -7.17 9.08
C ASP A 39 -7.17 -6.19 8.81
N VAL A 40 -6.15 -6.64 8.06
CA VAL A 40 -4.95 -5.86 7.77
C VAL A 40 -4.62 -5.91 6.29
N VAL A 41 -4.34 -4.77 5.69
CA VAL A 41 -3.90 -4.65 4.29
C VAL A 41 -2.56 -3.95 4.22
N HIS A 42 -1.58 -4.60 3.61
CA HIS A 42 -0.34 -3.95 3.18
C HIS A 42 -0.54 -3.37 1.78
N VAL A 43 -0.49 -2.05 1.66
CA VAL A 43 -0.73 -1.31 0.41
C VAL A 43 0.61 -0.89 -0.17
N ASP A 44 1.00 -1.55 -1.25
CA ASP A 44 2.26 -1.35 -1.97
C ASP A 44 2.06 -1.64 -3.48
N ALA A 45 0.94 -1.20 -4.05
CA ALA A 45 0.59 -1.50 -5.43
C ALA A 45 0.94 -0.36 -6.39
N GLY A 46 0.41 0.82 -6.17
CA GLY A 46 0.63 2.00 -7.00
C GLY A 46 1.28 3.14 -6.22
N HIS A 47 2.08 3.96 -6.90
CA HIS A 47 2.84 5.04 -6.26
C HIS A 47 2.44 6.44 -6.78
N THR A 48 1.48 6.54 -7.69
CA THR A 48 0.90 7.84 -8.07
C THR A 48 -0.13 8.28 -7.03
N PHE A 49 -0.36 9.59 -6.95
CA PHE A 49 -1.35 10.15 -6.04
C PHE A 49 -2.74 9.53 -6.26
N GLU A 50 -3.15 9.41 -7.52
CA GLU A 50 -4.45 8.91 -7.93
C GLU A 50 -4.61 7.41 -7.60
N GLU A 51 -3.58 6.60 -7.81
CA GLU A 51 -3.60 5.17 -7.49
C GLU A 51 -3.73 4.95 -5.98
N VAL A 52 -2.93 5.64 -5.17
CA VAL A 52 -3.00 5.50 -3.70
C VAL A 52 -4.34 5.99 -3.16
N VAL A 53 -4.88 7.11 -3.66
CA VAL A 53 -6.22 7.59 -3.30
C VAL A 53 -7.29 6.55 -3.67
N PHE A 54 -7.20 5.97 -4.86
CA PHE A 54 -8.13 4.94 -5.32
C PHE A 54 -8.09 3.71 -4.40
N ASP A 55 -6.90 3.23 -4.04
CA ASP A 55 -6.73 2.08 -3.15
C ASP A 55 -7.35 2.36 -1.77
N ILE A 56 -7.07 3.51 -1.18
CA ILE A 56 -7.64 3.89 0.12
C ILE A 56 -9.16 3.95 0.05
N ASP A 57 -9.73 4.64 -0.94
CA ASP A 57 -11.18 4.82 -1.08
C ASP A 57 -11.90 3.50 -1.32
N ARG A 58 -11.31 2.62 -2.11
CA ARG A 58 -11.85 1.30 -2.41
C ARG A 58 -11.82 0.38 -1.20
N LEU A 59 -10.65 0.27 -0.56
CA LEU A 59 -10.44 -0.61 0.59
C LEU A 59 -11.29 -0.17 1.78
N SER A 60 -11.35 1.13 2.06
CA SER A 60 -12.18 1.68 3.14
C SER A 60 -13.68 1.43 2.95
N LYS A 61 -14.15 1.29 1.70
CA LYS A 61 -15.56 1.00 1.39
C LYS A 61 -15.89 -0.47 1.37
N GLN A 62 -14.94 -1.34 1.03
CA GLN A 62 -15.18 -2.77 0.84
C GLN A 62 -14.90 -3.60 2.09
N LEU A 63 -13.99 -3.14 2.95
CA LEU A 63 -13.57 -3.85 4.15
C LEU A 63 -14.22 -3.28 5.40
N ASN A 64 -14.38 -4.14 6.40
CA ASN A 64 -14.99 -3.75 7.67
C ASN A 64 -13.92 -3.31 8.67
N ASN A 65 -13.68 -2.00 8.77
CA ASN A 65 -12.75 -1.39 9.72
C ASN A 65 -11.29 -1.92 9.62
N PRO A 66 -10.70 -1.93 8.41
CA PRO A 66 -9.36 -2.47 8.20
C PRO A 66 -8.28 -1.60 8.81
N THR A 67 -7.15 -2.24 9.12
CA THR A 67 -5.88 -1.54 9.37
C THR A 67 -5.04 -1.54 8.10
N PHE A 68 -4.57 -0.38 7.69
CA PHE A 68 -3.69 -0.21 6.53
C PHE A 68 -2.25 -0.06 6.98
N ILE A 69 -1.36 -0.75 6.29
CA ILE A 69 0.09 -0.54 6.34
C ILE A 69 0.49 -0.01 4.97
N PHE A 70 0.88 1.25 4.90
CA PHE A 70 1.37 1.86 3.67
C PHE A 70 2.88 1.87 3.65
N ASP A 71 3.47 1.35 2.59
CA ASP A 71 4.89 1.50 2.28
C ASP A 71 5.17 2.82 1.55
N ASP A 72 6.43 3.13 1.35
CA ASP A 72 6.90 4.30 0.58
C ASP A 72 6.38 5.68 1.05
N TYR A 73 5.86 5.78 2.29
CA TYR A 73 5.35 7.05 2.82
C TYR A 73 6.38 8.18 2.78
N GLY A 74 7.65 7.86 2.92
CA GLY A 74 8.76 8.82 2.85
C GLY A 74 9.51 8.81 1.53
N HIS A 75 9.13 7.95 0.59
CA HIS A 75 9.88 7.70 -0.62
C HIS A 75 9.59 8.71 -1.77
N GLU A 76 10.26 8.53 -2.89
CA GLU A 76 10.38 9.41 -4.04
C GLU A 76 9.14 10.26 -4.39
N GLY A 77 9.37 11.57 -4.56
CA GLY A 77 8.37 12.48 -5.12
C GLY A 77 7.22 12.88 -4.19
N ARG A 78 7.10 12.27 -3.02
CA ARG A 78 6.04 12.53 -2.02
C ARG A 78 4.61 12.20 -2.45
N THR A 79 4.42 11.55 -3.58
CA THR A 79 3.07 11.27 -4.11
C THR A 79 2.27 10.37 -3.18
N VAL A 80 2.87 9.31 -2.65
CA VAL A 80 2.26 8.41 -1.66
C VAL A 80 1.91 9.17 -0.38
N ARG A 81 2.86 9.94 0.17
CA ARG A 81 2.63 10.77 1.35
C ARG A 81 1.51 11.77 1.16
N ASP A 82 1.49 12.47 0.03
CA ASP A 82 0.50 13.51 -0.23
C ASP A 82 -0.90 12.90 -0.38
N ALA A 83 -1.02 11.74 -1.00
CA ALA A 83 -2.27 10.99 -1.11
C ALA A 83 -2.77 10.55 0.28
N ILE A 84 -1.92 9.93 1.10
CA ILE A 84 -2.27 9.50 2.46
C ILE A 84 -2.67 10.70 3.32
N ASN A 85 -1.90 11.80 3.28
CA ASN A 85 -2.21 13.01 4.05
C ASN A 85 -3.52 13.66 3.61
N SER A 86 -3.87 13.59 2.33
CA SER A 86 -5.17 14.04 1.84
C SER A 86 -6.30 13.24 2.49
N LYS A 87 -6.16 11.91 2.58
CA LYS A 87 -7.15 11.01 3.19
C LYS A 87 -7.21 11.08 4.72
N LEU A 88 -6.10 11.41 5.37
CA LEU A 88 -6.09 11.77 6.79
C LEU A 88 -6.84 13.08 7.03
N SER A 89 -6.66 14.07 6.15
CA SER A 89 -7.29 15.39 6.28
C SER A 89 -8.79 15.38 6.05
N ASP A 90 -9.29 14.52 5.14
CA ASP A 90 -10.72 14.37 4.87
C ASP A 90 -11.44 13.41 5.83
N GLY A 91 -10.68 12.71 6.69
CA GLY A 91 -11.20 11.80 7.71
C GLY A 91 -11.53 10.40 7.21
N THR A 92 -11.17 10.07 5.97
CA THR A 92 -11.38 8.71 5.40
C THR A 92 -10.58 7.68 6.18
N ILE A 93 -9.36 8.02 6.59
CA ILE A 93 -8.48 7.21 7.44
C ILE A 93 -7.97 8.01 8.62
N LYS A 94 -7.47 7.31 9.65
CA LYS A 94 -6.88 7.90 10.86
C LYS A 94 -5.49 7.35 11.09
N LEU A 95 -4.55 8.22 11.39
CA LEU A 95 -3.18 7.83 11.71
C LEU A 95 -3.14 7.04 13.03
N ILE A 96 -2.53 5.87 13.01
CA ILE A 96 -2.20 5.08 14.20
C ILE A 96 -0.75 5.33 14.59
N THR A 97 0.20 5.09 13.70
CA THR A 97 1.63 5.33 13.95
C THR A 97 2.42 5.40 12.65
N HIS A 98 3.65 5.87 12.74
CA HIS A 98 4.61 5.79 11.64
C HIS A 98 5.53 4.58 11.82
N ILE A 99 6.03 4.05 10.69
CA ILE A 99 7.00 2.96 10.64
C ILE A 99 8.37 3.55 10.33
N GLY A 100 9.37 3.08 11.08
CA GLY A 100 10.75 3.53 10.92
C GLY A 100 11.05 4.87 11.58
N GLU A 101 12.32 5.25 11.50
CA GLU A 101 12.83 6.55 11.96
C GLU A 101 12.91 7.52 10.78
N ASP A 102 13.05 8.80 11.08
CA ASP A 102 13.31 9.80 10.04
C ASP A 102 14.66 9.51 9.38
N LYS A 103 14.62 9.16 8.09
CA LYS A 103 15.79 8.84 7.29
C LYS A 103 15.94 9.83 6.14
N GLY A 104 17.18 10.07 5.74
CA GLY A 104 17.47 10.77 4.49
C GLY A 104 17.30 9.81 3.32
N PHE A 105 16.45 10.17 2.38
CA PHE A 105 16.29 9.48 1.10
C PHE A 105 16.90 10.32 -0.01
N VAL A 106 17.48 9.66 -1.00
CA VAL A 106 18.01 10.32 -2.20
C VAL A 106 17.13 9.94 -3.38
N ALA A 107 16.38 10.88 -3.89
CA ALA A 107 15.56 10.68 -5.09
C ALA A 107 16.43 10.43 -6.33
N GLY A 108 15.86 9.83 -7.38
CA GLY A 108 16.56 9.54 -8.64
C GLY A 108 17.13 10.79 -9.35
N ASN A 109 16.64 11.99 -9.02
CA ASN A 109 17.15 13.28 -9.47
C ASN A 109 18.29 13.84 -8.57
N GLY A 110 18.78 13.08 -7.59
CA GLY A 110 19.84 13.46 -6.64
C GLY A 110 19.40 14.36 -5.48
N LYS A 111 18.13 14.72 -5.37
CA LYS A 111 17.62 15.51 -4.24
C LYS A 111 17.45 14.63 -3.02
N THR A 112 17.90 15.15 -1.87
CA THR A 112 17.73 14.49 -0.57
C THR A 112 16.48 15.05 0.12
N PHE A 113 15.70 14.17 0.74
CA PHE A 113 14.60 14.53 1.61
C PHE A 113 14.58 13.62 2.85
N ILE A 114 13.94 14.09 3.92
CA ILE A 114 13.77 13.33 5.15
C ILE A 114 12.34 12.79 5.17
N GLY A 115 12.20 11.49 5.41
CA GLY A 115 10.91 10.84 5.53
C GLY A 115 10.99 9.56 6.33
N ARG A 116 9.86 8.92 6.53
CA ARG A 116 9.73 7.62 7.19
C ARG A 116 9.39 6.56 6.16
N GLU A 117 9.73 5.30 6.45
CA GLU A 117 9.52 4.18 5.53
C GLU A 117 8.04 3.97 5.24
N GLY A 118 7.22 3.96 6.29
CA GLY A 118 5.80 3.69 6.12
C GLY A 118 4.93 4.33 7.20
N VAL A 119 3.64 4.06 7.11
CA VAL A 119 2.65 4.54 8.07
C VAL A 119 1.54 3.50 8.26
N ILE A 120 1.02 3.39 9.49
CA ILE A 120 -0.13 2.56 9.83
C ILE A 120 -1.32 3.47 10.08
N CYS A 121 -2.43 3.17 9.41
CA CYS A 121 -3.68 3.90 9.53
C CYS A 121 -4.85 2.93 9.78
N GLY A 122 -5.90 3.43 10.43
CA GLY A 122 -7.20 2.76 10.54
C GLY A 122 -8.28 3.56 9.79
N VAL A 123 -9.47 3.03 9.70
CA VAL A 123 -10.66 3.72 9.16
C VAL A 123 -11.41 4.44 10.28
#